data_36a746a0cb3ebe732dc341f706230490
#
_entry.id   36a746a0cb3ebe732dc341f706230490
#
_cell.length_a   1.000
_cell.length_b   1.000
_cell.length_c   1.000
_cell.angle_alpha   90.00
_cell.angle_beta   90.00
_cell.angle_gamma   90.00
#
_symmetry.space_group_name_H-M   'P 1'
#
loop_
_entity.id
_entity.type
_entity.pdbx_description
1 polymer ?
#
loop_
_entity_poly.entity_id
_entity_poly.type
_entity_poly.pdbx_seq_one_letter_code
_entity_poly.pdbx_strand_id
1 'polypeptide(L)'
;MKFRVTRRTSLKSLAALLYSCLLLNNCHMPENKSTEMGASPAAQSATIARSTDPVQIHRRAIVIDMHADTAQRLVDEHIDINQKLAAGHLDAVRMKEGGLDAQFFAIWVEPEYYGAGGQSAMRRADAQIEAIRALATKHPETWELATTAADIRRIASEGKLAALIGLEGGYAIDEKLENVERFYQLGVRYMSPAWSVSTSWAGSSGDQAGQMRGLNEFGKRVIHEMNRLGMMVDVSHVSDKTFWDIIETSTKPVIATHSNARSLADVPRNLTDEQIKAIARGGGVVCVVFYPEFLEPGWRKRRAQVDAEIAPLVEQASNAEKGTAAQKKLARDRVRAAEYLRRMPPVTLARICDHIDHIVKLAGVDAVGIGSDFDGIQAVPSDLTSVADLPNLTAELLRRGYSETDVDKILGGNILRVMEEVEKH
;
A
#
# COMPACT_ATOMS: atom_id res chain seq x y z
N MET A 1 9.07 57.14 20.59
CA MET A 1 7.91 58.01 20.36
C MET A 1 6.69 57.23 20.83
N LYS A 2 6.06 57.70 21.91
CA LYS A 2 4.91 57.13 22.61
C LYS A 2 3.61 57.48 21.88
N PHE A 3 2.60 56.56 21.95
CA PHE A 3 1.18 56.83 22.20
C PHE A 3 0.44 55.49 22.11
N ARG A 4 -0.02 54.87 23.19
CA ARG A 4 -1.25 54.98 24.03
C ARG A 4 -2.52 54.55 23.27
N VAL A 5 -2.99 53.38 23.56
CA VAL A 5 -4.13 52.90 24.37
C VAL A 5 -5.44 53.70 24.29
N THR A 6 -6.52 53.02 23.92
CA THR A 6 -7.79 53.15 24.62
C THR A 6 -8.70 51.91 24.44
N ARG A 7 -9.10 51.34 25.58
CA ARG A 7 -10.22 50.41 25.75
C ARG A 7 -11.56 51.15 25.68
N ARG A 8 -12.62 50.47 25.28
CA ARG A 8 -13.95 50.66 25.86
C ARG A 8 -14.79 49.39 25.78
N THR A 9 -15.12 48.92 26.97
CA THR A 9 -16.15 47.96 27.39
C THR A 9 -17.53 48.60 27.30
N SER A 10 -18.58 47.79 27.04
CA SER A 10 -19.91 48.04 27.57
C SER A 10 -20.70 46.74 27.66
N LEU A 11 -21.04 46.38 28.89
CA LEU A 11 -22.04 45.43 29.35
C LEU A 11 -23.47 46.00 29.23
N LYS A 12 -24.45 45.13 29.25
CA LYS A 12 -25.76 45.13 29.98
C LYS A 12 -26.76 44.32 29.17
N SER A 13 -27.52 43.40 29.60
CA SER A 13 -28.17 42.90 30.80
C SER A 13 -29.51 42.32 30.35
N LEU A 14 -29.77 41.09 30.73
CA LEU A 14 -30.79 40.57 31.64
C LEU A 14 -32.29 40.85 31.32
N ALA A 15 -33.10 39.83 31.14
CA ALA A 15 -34.13 39.47 32.11
C ALA A 15 -35.05 38.36 31.61
N ALA A 16 -35.30 37.43 32.49
CA ALA A 16 -36.26 36.33 32.48
C ALA A 16 -37.70 36.82 32.70
N LEU A 17 -38.69 36.00 32.32
CA LEU A 17 -39.92 35.86 33.10
C LEU A 17 -40.62 34.53 32.76
N LEU A 18 -40.76 33.72 33.80
CA LEU A 18 -41.70 32.61 33.98
C LEU A 18 -43.14 33.15 34.14
N TYR A 19 -44.14 32.44 33.63
CA TYR A 19 -45.43 32.34 34.34
C TYR A 19 -46.13 31.05 34.03
N SER A 20 -46.42 30.29 35.10
CA SER A 20 -47.34 29.16 35.19
C SER A 20 -48.78 29.64 35.26
N CYS A 21 -49.72 28.85 34.81
CA CYS A 21 -51.03 28.67 35.45
C CYS A 21 -51.72 27.35 35.05
N LEU A 22 -51.99 26.54 36.03
CA LEU A 22 -52.96 25.44 36.08
C LEU A 22 -54.40 25.99 36.07
N LEU A 23 -55.36 25.15 35.59
CA LEU A 23 -56.69 24.84 36.20
C LEU A 23 -57.47 23.98 35.21
N LEU A 24 -57.70 22.72 35.46
CA LEU A 24 -58.78 21.93 36.03
C LEU A 24 -60.20 21.98 35.35
N ASN A 25 -60.66 20.76 35.07
CA ASN A 25 -62.04 20.22 35.03
C ASN A 25 -62.84 20.36 33.73
N ASN A 26 -63.43 19.34 33.14
CA ASN A 26 -64.36 18.35 33.62
C ASN A 26 -64.80 17.37 32.53
N CYS A 27 -65.19 16.20 32.96
CA CYS A 27 -65.74 15.07 32.24
C CYS A 27 -66.87 15.41 31.26
N HIS A 28 -66.87 14.70 30.12
CA HIS A 28 -68.07 14.04 29.56
C HIS A 28 -67.62 12.96 28.59
N MET A 29 -68.02 11.70 28.85
CA MET A 29 -68.08 10.64 27.84
C MET A 29 -69.34 10.73 27.06
N PRO A 30 -69.35 10.41 25.79
CA PRO A 30 -70.31 9.41 25.29
C PRO A 30 -69.62 8.34 24.37
N GLU A 31 -70.36 7.26 24.35
CA GLU A 31 -70.29 5.97 23.76
C GLU A 31 -69.65 5.80 22.36
N ASN A 32 -68.92 4.78 22.28
CA ASN A 32 -68.74 3.71 21.32
C ASN A 32 -69.40 3.85 19.93
N LYS A 33 -68.54 4.06 18.89
CA LYS A 33 -68.70 3.52 17.56
C LYS A 33 -67.40 2.95 17.05
N SER A 34 -67.36 1.64 16.90
CA SER A 34 -66.36 0.87 16.20
C SER A 34 -66.18 1.39 14.77
N THR A 35 -65.04 1.97 14.51
CA THR A 35 -64.54 2.21 13.15
C THR A 35 -63.25 1.47 13.01
N GLU A 36 -63.24 0.57 12.05
CA GLU A 36 -62.06 -0.20 11.62
C GLU A 36 -60.88 0.73 11.41
N MET A 37 -59.82 0.54 12.22
CA MET A 37 -58.53 1.18 11.97
C MET A 37 -57.85 0.42 10.82
N GLY A 38 -57.80 1.04 9.66
CA GLY A 38 -56.97 0.63 8.55
C GLY A 38 -55.55 0.47 9.01
N ALA A 39 -54.97 -0.72 8.80
CA ALA A 39 -53.56 -1.00 9.04
C ALA A 39 -52.71 0.00 8.27
N SER A 40 -51.94 0.79 8.98
CA SER A 40 -50.85 1.58 8.43
C SER A 40 -49.89 0.63 7.69
N PRO A 41 -49.50 0.91 6.43
CA PRO A 41 -48.55 0.04 5.76
C PRO A 41 -47.24 0.12 6.54
N ALA A 42 -46.87 -0.99 7.17
CA ALA A 42 -45.55 -1.19 7.69
C ALA A 42 -44.53 -0.81 6.61
N ALA A 43 -43.67 0.16 6.89
CA ALA A 43 -42.56 0.50 6.03
C ALA A 43 -41.74 -0.78 5.85
N GLN A 44 -41.94 -1.44 4.71
CA GLN A 44 -41.04 -2.49 4.25
C GLN A 44 -39.69 -1.80 4.03
N SER A 45 -38.79 -1.95 5.01
CA SER A 45 -37.38 -1.73 4.80
C SER A 45 -36.98 -2.65 3.65
N ALA A 46 -36.88 -2.08 2.46
CA ALA A 46 -36.34 -2.77 1.31
C ALA A 46 -34.88 -3.12 1.67
N THR A 47 -34.67 -4.35 2.08
CA THR A 47 -33.36 -4.95 2.13
C THR A 47 -32.89 -4.97 0.68
N ILE A 48 -32.10 -3.97 0.28
CA ILE A 48 -31.43 -3.97 -1.02
C ILE A 48 -30.64 -5.27 -1.04
N ALA A 49 -31.05 -6.22 -1.86
CA ALA A 49 -30.31 -7.46 -2.05
C ALA A 49 -28.88 -7.06 -2.48
N ARG A 50 -27.88 -7.35 -1.63
CA ARG A 50 -26.49 -7.08 -1.98
C ARG A 50 -26.16 -7.87 -3.23
N SER A 51 -25.59 -7.21 -4.22
CA SER A 51 -25.17 -7.83 -5.46
C SER A 51 -24.12 -8.89 -5.18
N THR A 52 -24.30 -10.08 -5.75
CA THR A 52 -23.31 -11.17 -5.73
C THR A 52 -22.32 -11.07 -6.88
N ASP A 53 -22.41 -10.02 -7.70
CA ASP A 53 -21.50 -9.76 -8.81
C ASP A 53 -20.12 -9.32 -8.29
N PRO A 54 -19.05 -10.09 -8.56
CA PRO A 54 -17.71 -9.79 -8.09
C PRO A 54 -17.20 -8.38 -8.47
N VAL A 55 -17.58 -7.90 -9.65
CA VAL A 55 -17.17 -6.56 -10.12
C VAL A 55 -17.81 -5.47 -9.28
N GLN A 56 -19.08 -5.65 -8.91
CA GLN A 56 -19.76 -4.68 -8.05
C GLN A 56 -19.27 -4.72 -6.60
N ILE A 57 -18.92 -5.92 -6.09
CA ILE A 57 -18.29 -6.06 -4.79
C ILE A 57 -16.94 -5.34 -4.80
N HIS A 58 -16.12 -5.58 -5.80
CA HIS A 58 -14.82 -4.94 -5.96
C HIS A 58 -14.93 -3.40 -5.98
N ARG A 59 -15.88 -2.86 -6.74
CA ARG A 59 -16.08 -1.40 -6.86
C ARG A 59 -16.65 -0.71 -5.62
N ARG A 60 -17.17 -1.46 -4.64
CA ARG A 60 -17.63 -0.92 -3.35
C ARG A 60 -16.52 -0.88 -2.31
N ALA A 61 -15.53 -1.75 -2.45
CA ALA A 61 -14.35 -1.75 -1.60
C ALA A 61 -13.46 -0.54 -1.88
N ILE A 62 -12.71 -0.08 -0.90
CA ILE A 62 -11.54 0.79 -1.13
C ILE A 62 -10.37 -0.13 -1.41
N VAL A 63 -9.87 -0.10 -2.64
CA VAL A 63 -8.77 -0.95 -3.08
C VAL A 63 -7.44 -0.21 -2.96
N ILE A 64 -6.51 -0.79 -2.23
CA ILE A 64 -5.20 -0.20 -1.94
C ILE A 64 -4.11 -1.19 -2.33
N ASP A 65 -3.21 -0.78 -3.21
CA ASP A 65 -1.99 -1.51 -3.51
C ASP A 65 -0.80 -0.88 -2.76
N MET A 66 -0.12 -1.69 -1.95
CA MET A 66 0.92 -1.21 -1.04
C MET A 66 2.28 -1.01 -1.70
N HIS A 67 2.48 -1.45 -2.96
CA HIS A 67 3.79 -1.36 -3.57
C HIS A 67 3.75 -1.40 -5.10
N ALA A 68 4.28 -0.34 -5.73
CA ALA A 68 4.60 -0.32 -7.16
C ALA A 68 5.77 0.63 -7.45
N ASP A 69 6.67 0.22 -8.35
CA ASP A 69 7.91 0.95 -8.71
C ASP A 69 7.75 1.98 -9.83
N THR A 70 6.54 2.41 -10.06
CA THR A 70 6.23 3.36 -11.15
C THR A 70 6.96 4.71 -10.98
N ALA A 71 7.38 5.07 -9.76
CA ALA A 71 8.07 6.34 -9.49
C ALA A 71 9.37 6.49 -10.28
N GLN A 72 10.13 5.40 -10.48
CA GLN A 72 11.34 5.42 -11.31
C GLN A 72 11.03 5.75 -12.76
N ARG A 73 9.95 5.17 -13.29
CA ARG A 73 9.54 5.37 -14.69
C ARG A 73 9.14 6.81 -14.95
N LEU A 74 8.52 7.48 -13.97
CA LEU A 74 8.21 8.92 -14.07
C LEU A 74 9.48 9.75 -14.27
N VAL A 75 10.57 9.42 -13.56
CA VAL A 75 11.85 10.14 -13.63
C VAL A 75 12.66 9.75 -14.85
N ASP A 76 12.78 8.47 -15.15
CA ASP A 76 13.72 7.95 -16.15
C ASP A 76 13.16 7.88 -17.56
N GLU A 77 11.86 7.57 -17.68
CA GLU A 77 11.17 7.47 -18.98
C GLU A 77 10.36 8.73 -19.29
N HIS A 78 10.17 9.65 -18.33
CA HIS A 78 9.37 10.87 -18.45
C HIS A 78 7.94 10.59 -18.93
N ILE A 79 7.37 9.46 -18.50
CA ILE A 79 6.00 9.06 -18.85
C ILE A 79 4.97 9.92 -18.10
N ASP A 80 3.78 10.02 -18.67
CA ASP A 80 2.63 10.62 -18.01
C ASP A 80 1.61 9.50 -17.69
N ILE A 81 1.61 9.04 -16.45
CA ILE A 81 0.70 7.97 -16.00
C ILE A 81 -0.76 8.44 -15.85
N ASN A 82 -1.06 9.70 -16.13
CA ASN A 82 -2.45 10.15 -16.23
C ASN A 82 -3.14 9.64 -17.51
N GLN A 83 -2.35 9.16 -18.48
CA GLN A 83 -2.81 8.62 -19.75
C GLN A 83 -2.58 7.11 -19.81
N LYS A 84 -3.35 6.41 -20.68
CA LYS A 84 -3.13 4.99 -20.92
C LYS A 84 -1.78 4.77 -21.61
N LEU A 85 -0.90 4.02 -20.94
CA LEU A 85 0.44 3.74 -21.42
C LEU A 85 0.46 2.49 -22.31
N ALA A 86 1.39 2.47 -23.29
CA ALA A 86 1.62 1.30 -24.14
C ALA A 86 2.33 0.15 -23.40
N ALA A 87 3.03 0.44 -22.30
CA ALA A 87 3.82 -0.53 -21.54
C ALA A 87 3.76 -0.22 -20.03
N GLY A 88 4.10 -1.22 -19.21
CA GLY A 88 4.00 -1.15 -17.76
C GLY A 88 2.65 -1.67 -17.26
N HIS A 89 2.50 -1.68 -15.96
CA HIS A 89 1.38 -2.35 -15.29
C HIS A 89 0.36 -1.37 -14.70
N LEU A 90 0.73 -0.07 -14.57
CA LEU A 90 -0.06 0.93 -13.86
C LEU A 90 -0.12 2.24 -14.63
N ASP A 91 -1.31 2.79 -14.74
CA ASP A 91 -1.64 4.17 -15.12
C ASP A 91 -3.07 4.49 -14.64
N ALA A 92 -3.45 5.77 -14.66
CA ALA A 92 -4.75 6.23 -14.16
C ALA A 92 -5.94 5.57 -14.84
N VAL A 93 -5.82 5.29 -16.16
CA VAL A 93 -6.90 4.65 -16.91
C VAL A 93 -7.10 3.22 -16.43
N ARG A 94 -6.00 2.45 -16.31
CA ARG A 94 -6.04 1.07 -15.81
C ARG A 94 -6.45 0.99 -14.34
N MET A 95 -6.03 1.95 -13.49
CA MET A 95 -6.47 2.02 -12.10
C MET A 95 -7.99 2.19 -12.02
N LYS A 96 -8.57 3.09 -12.82
CA LYS A 96 -10.03 3.27 -12.89
C LYS A 96 -10.75 2.06 -13.50
N GLU A 97 -10.18 1.45 -14.54
CA GLU A 97 -10.69 0.20 -15.14
C GLU A 97 -10.73 -0.92 -14.09
N GLY A 98 -9.65 -1.08 -13.32
CA GLY A 98 -9.46 -2.10 -12.29
C GLY A 98 -10.01 -1.75 -10.91
N GLY A 99 -10.57 -0.55 -10.71
CA GLY A 99 -11.14 -0.13 -9.43
C GLY A 99 -10.10 0.04 -8.31
N LEU A 100 -8.84 0.36 -8.64
CA LEU A 100 -7.80 0.68 -7.68
C LEU A 100 -7.92 2.15 -7.26
N ASP A 101 -8.17 2.40 -5.97
CA ASP A 101 -8.39 3.74 -5.42
C ASP A 101 -7.12 4.41 -4.91
N ALA A 102 -6.21 3.61 -4.37
CA ALA A 102 -4.99 4.13 -3.74
C ALA A 102 -3.76 3.28 -4.09
N GLN A 103 -2.68 3.95 -4.46
CA GLN A 103 -1.40 3.34 -4.78
C GLN A 103 -0.29 3.91 -3.91
N PHE A 104 0.40 3.04 -3.19
CA PHE A 104 1.70 3.39 -2.62
C PHE A 104 2.78 3.25 -3.70
N PHE A 105 3.36 4.37 -4.09
CA PHE A 105 4.51 4.42 -4.99
C PHE A 105 5.79 4.20 -4.19
N ALA A 106 6.52 3.15 -4.51
CA ALA A 106 7.80 2.86 -3.90
C ALA A 106 8.88 3.81 -4.45
N ILE A 107 9.53 4.49 -3.53
CA ILE A 107 10.73 5.28 -3.82
C ILE A 107 11.90 4.35 -3.60
N TRP A 108 12.27 3.62 -4.63
CA TRP A 108 13.44 2.75 -4.62
C TRP A 108 14.64 3.47 -5.24
N VAL A 109 15.79 3.32 -4.58
CA VAL A 109 17.04 3.90 -5.05
C VAL A 109 17.99 2.78 -5.46
N GLU A 110 18.49 2.87 -6.67
CA GLU A 110 19.38 1.88 -7.24
C GLU A 110 20.75 1.85 -6.52
N PRO A 111 21.42 0.66 -6.40
CA PRO A 111 22.69 0.51 -5.70
C PRO A 111 23.82 1.42 -6.21
N GLU A 112 23.79 1.83 -7.47
CA GLU A 112 24.76 2.76 -8.04
C GLU A 112 24.79 4.14 -7.37
N TYR A 113 23.69 4.50 -6.67
CA TYR A 113 23.58 5.75 -5.91
C TYR A 113 24.00 5.62 -4.44
N TYR A 114 24.35 4.42 -3.94
CA TYR A 114 24.69 4.22 -2.52
C TYR A 114 26.10 4.73 -2.15
N GLY A 115 26.94 5.01 -3.14
CA GLY A 115 28.26 5.58 -2.91
C GLY A 115 28.22 7.04 -2.44
N ALA A 116 29.39 7.58 -2.10
CA ALA A 116 29.59 9.00 -1.79
C ALA A 116 28.77 9.56 -0.62
N GLY A 117 28.59 8.79 0.46
CA GLY A 117 28.05 9.31 1.72
C GLY A 117 26.53 9.61 1.69
N GLY A 118 25.75 8.79 1.00
CA GLY A 118 24.27 8.84 1.06
C GLY A 118 23.59 9.99 0.31
N GLN A 119 24.27 11.09 0.07
CA GLN A 119 23.67 12.27 -0.59
C GLN A 119 23.17 11.99 -2.01
N SER A 120 23.82 11.05 -2.72
CA SER A 120 23.37 10.67 -4.06
C SER A 120 22.06 9.90 -4.00
N ALA A 121 21.95 8.96 -3.05
CA ALA A 121 20.72 8.21 -2.80
C ALA A 121 19.58 9.14 -2.38
N MET A 122 19.84 10.10 -1.50
CA MET A 122 18.85 11.08 -1.08
C MET A 122 18.33 11.92 -2.25
N ARG A 123 19.23 12.45 -3.12
CA ARG A 123 18.80 13.22 -4.31
C ARG A 123 17.98 12.38 -5.29
N ARG A 124 18.33 11.08 -5.45
CA ARG A 124 17.55 10.17 -6.30
C ARG A 124 16.16 9.94 -5.72
N ALA A 125 16.04 9.74 -4.41
CA ALA A 125 14.76 9.64 -3.71
C ALA A 125 13.94 10.94 -3.84
N ASP A 126 14.56 12.10 -3.64
CA ASP A 126 13.90 13.40 -3.79
C ASP A 126 13.30 13.58 -5.20
N ALA A 127 14.03 13.20 -6.24
CA ALA A 127 13.55 13.31 -7.61
C ALA A 127 12.29 12.44 -7.86
N GLN A 128 12.25 11.24 -7.30
CA GLN A 128 11.08 10.35 -7.40
C GLN A 128 9.90 10.87 -6.58
N ILE A 129 10.13 11.35 -5.36
CA ILE A 129 9.08 11.96 -4.51
C ILE A 129 8.47 13.17 -5.22
N GLU A 130 9.32 14.03 -5.78
CA GLU A 130 8.83 15.22 -6.50
C GLU A 130 8.03 14.83 -7.74
N ALA A 131 8.40 13.77 -8.47
CA ALA A 131 7.64 13.29 -9.60
C ALA A 131 6.22 12.83 -9.21
N ILE A 132 6.07 12.13 -8.07
CA ILE A 132 4.75 11.74 -7.53
C ILE A 132 3.95 12.98 -7.08
N ARG A 133 4.58 13.92 -6.38
CA ARG A 133 3.91 15.18 -5.96
C ARG A 133 3.48 16.02 -7.15
N ALA A 134 4.32 16.08 -8.19
CA ALA A 134 4.00 16.78 -9.42
C ALA A 134 2.82 16.15 -10.17
N LEU A 135 2.61 14.85 -10.08
CA LEU A 135 1.46 14.16 -10.67
C LEU A 135 0.14 14.73 -10.12
N ALA A 136 -0.01 14.81 -8.78
CA ALA A 136 -1.19 15.38 -8.14
C ALA A 136 -1.37 16.89 -8.46
N THR A 137 -0.26 17.63 -8.62
CA THR A 137 -0.31 19.04 -8.97
C THR A 137 -0.71 19.28 -10.43
N LYS A 138 -0.26 18.43 -11.34
CA LYS A 138 -0.54 18.55 -12.78
C LYS A 138 -1.94 18.08 -13.16
N HIS A 139 -2.46 17.09 -12.43
CA HIS A 139 -3.73 16.43 -12.73
C HIS A 139 -4.65 16.34 -11.49
N PRO A 140 -4.99 17.50 -10.87
CA PRO A 140 -5.75 17.55 -9.60
C PRO A 140 -7.17 16.99 -9.71
N GLU A 141 -7.71 16.88 -10.94
CA GLU A 141 -9.00 16.25 -11.22
C GLU A 141 -8.94 14.72 -11.13
N THR A 142 -7.76 14.13 -11.26
CA THR A 142 -7.54 12.68 -11.28
C THR A 142 -6.83 12.20 -10.02
N TRP A 143 -5.79 12.93 -9.59
CA TRP A 143 -4.87 12.52 -8.54
C TRP A 143 -4.87 13.48 -7.37
N GLU A 144 -4.73 12.92 -6.19
CA GLU A 144 -4.45 13.69 -4.98
C GLU A 144 -3.45 12.94 -4.09
N LEU A 145 -2.52 13.67 -3.46
CA LEU A 145 -1.57 13.10 -2.53
C LEU A 145 -2.28 12.80 -1.21
N ALA A 146 -2.27 11.54 -0.78
CA ALA A 146 -2.78 11.12 0.51
C ALA A 146 -1.63 10.91 1.50
N THR A 147 -1.85 11.29 2.75
CA THR A 147 -0.88 11.11 3.83
C THR A 147 -1.48 10.46 5.07
N THR A 148 -2.79 10.26 5.07
CA THR A 148 -3.54 9.62 6.15
C THR A 148 -4.57 8.62 5.59
N ALA A 149 -5.03 7.70 6.42
CA ALA A 149 -6.13 6.80 6.09
C ALA A 149 -7.43 7.59 5.78
N ALA A 150 -7.65 8.71 6.48
CA ALA A 150 -8.78 9.62 6.22
C ALA A 150 -8.69 10.27 4.83
N ASP A 151 -7.50 10.65 4.38
CA ASP A 151 -7.29 11.16 3.01
C ASP A 151 -7.68 10.12 1.97
N ILE A 152 -7.25 8.87 2.13
CA ILE A 152 -7.58 7.79 1.20
C ILE A 152 -9.11 7.66 1.07
N ARG A 153 -9.82 7.59 2.21
CA ARG A 153 -11.29 7.47 2.21
C ARG A 153 -11.96 8.64 1.51
N ARG A 154 -11.52 9.86 1.78
CA ARG A 154 -12.07 11.07 1.17
C ARG A 154 -11.81 11.10 -0.33
N ILE A 155 -10.56 10.89 -0.77
CA ILE A 155 -10.15 10.94 -2.18
C ILE A 155 -10.90 9.87 -2.98
N ALA A 156 -10.99 8.64 -2.47
CA ALA A 156 -11.77 7.57 -3.09
C ALA A 156 -13.25 7.94 -3.21
N SER A 157 -13.85 8.56 -2.17
CA SER A 157 -15.25 9.01 -2.20
C SER A 157 -15.52 10.11 -3.22
N GLU A 158 -14.50 10.87 -3.60
CA GLU A 158 -14.55 11.89 -4.65
C GLU A 158 -14.30 11.32 -6.06
N GLY A 159 -14.05 10.00 -6.17
CA GLY A 159 -13.75 9.32 -7.43
C GLY A 159 -12.38 9.65 -8.00
N LYS A 160 -11.48 10.19 -7.18
CA LYS A 160 -10.07 10.43 -7.52
C LYS A 160 -9.20 9.26 -7.11
N LEU A 161 -7.94 9.26 -7.55
CA LEU A 161 -6.91 8.30 -7.22
C LEU A 161 -5.99 8.87 -6.14
N ALA A 162 -5.83 8.15 -5.04
CA ALA A 162 -4.92 8.53 -3.97
C ALA A 162 -3.49 8.08 -4.29
N ALA A 163 -2.57 9.04 -4.39
CA ALA A 163 -1.14 8.76 -4.50
C ALA A 163 -0.52 8.81 -3.10
N LEU A 164 0.17 7.73 -2.71
CA LEU A 164 0.91 7.64 -1.45
C LEU A 164 2.37 7.31 -1.74
N ILE A 165 3.24 7.59 -0.78
CA ILE A 165 4.68 7.45 -0.94
C ILE A 165 5.23 6.51 0.11
N GLY A 166 5.97 5.47 -0.31
CA GLY A 166 6.77 4.61 0.53
C GLY A 166 8.25 4.71 0.16
N LEU A 167 9.15 4.56 1.12
CA LEU A 167 10.60 4.56 0.88
C LEU A 167 11.11 3.11 0.98
N GLU A 168 11.60 2.58 -0.13
CA GLU A 168 12.12 1.23 -0.20
C GLU A 168 13.64 1.22 -0.07
N GLY A 169 14.10 0.78 1.10
CA GLY A 169 15.50 0.76 1.48
C GLY A 169 15.96 2.06 2.16
N GLY A 170 16.50 1.92 3.37
CA GLY A 170 16.91 3.03 4.23
C GLY A 170 18.22 3.72 3.84
N TYR A 171 18.70 3.60 2.60
CA TYR A 171 19.95 4.24 2.15
C TYR A 171 19.82 5.76 2.04
N ALA A 172 18.63 6.23 1.63
CA ALA A 172 18.39 7.64 1.40
C ALA A 172 18.42 8.49 2.68
N ILE A 173 18.26 7.87 3.87
CA ILE A 173 18.35 8.62 5.13
C ILE A 173 19.78 9.04 5.49
N ASP A 174 20.83 8.57 4.77
CA ASP A 174 22.23 8.97 4.95
C ASP A 174 22.70 8.83 6.42
N GLU A 175 22.26 7.79 7.11
CA GLU A 175 22.52 7.50 8.53
C GLU A 175 22.23 8.67 9.50
N LYS A 176 21.23 9.48 9.17
CA LYS A 176 20.79 10.63 9.97
C LYS A 176 19.31 10.51 10.33
N LEU A 177 19.00 10.58 11.63
CA LEU A 177 17.60 10.48 12.10
C LEU A 177 16.74 11.65 11.60
N GLU A 178 17.30 12.85 11.49
CA GLU A 178 16.62 14.02 10.94
C GLU A 178 16.12 13.81 9.52
N ASN A 179 16.74 12.91 8.75
CA ASN A 179 16.27 12.58 7.41
C ASN A 179 15.03 11.67 7.42
N VAL A 180 14.80 10.88 8.47
CA VAL A 180 13.54 10.12 8.64
C VAL A 180 12.37 11.10 8.78
N GLU A 181 12.49 12.10 9.67
CA GLU A 181 11.49 13.14 9.83
C GLU A 181 11.30 13.97 8.55
N ARG A 182 12.40 14.33 7.88
CA ARG A 182 12.34 15.02 6.59
C ARG A 182 11.52 14.25 5.55
N PHE A 183 11.77 12.96 5.37
CA PHE A 183 10.99 12.13 4.44
C PHE A 183 9.53 12.00 4.85
N TYR A 184 9.23 11.91 6.14
CA TYR A 184 7.86 11.94 6.64
C TYR A 184 7.14 13.24 6.27
N GLN A 185 7.81 14.39 6.43
CA GLN A 185 7.29 15.70 6.04
C GLN A 185 7.08 15.83 4.52
N LEU A 186 7.87 15.12 3.71
CA LEU A 186 7.69 15.04 2.26
C LEU A 186 6.53 14.12 1.84
N GLY A 187 5.89 13.41 2.77
CA GLY A 187 4.73 12.58 2.52
C GLY A 187 5.00 11.07 2.56
N VAL A 188 6.22 10.62 2.87
CA VAL A 188 6.53 9.19 3.04
C VAL A 188 5.76 8.63 4.23
N ARG A 189 5.09 7.48 4.06
CA ARG A 189 4.26 6.86 5.09
C ARG A 189 4.68 5.45 5.48
N TYR A 190 5.58 4.82 4.73
CA TYR A 190 6.33 3.67 5.21
C TYR A 190 7.80 3.75 4.78
N MET A 191 8.67 3.02 5.48
CA MET A 191 10.03 2.79 5.04
C MET A 191 10.46 1.36 5.38
N SER A 192 11.11 0.68 4.41
CA SER A 192 11.84 -0.56 4.69
C SER A 192 13.30 -0.25 5.04
N PRO A 193 13.88 -0.89 6.08
CA PRO A 193 15.28 -0.62 6.51
C PRO A 193 16.33 -1.00 5.47
N ALA A 194 16.03 -1.96 4.62
CA ALA A 194 16.91 -2.44 3.56
C ALA A 194 16.11 -2.85 2.33
N TRP A 195 16.76 -2.91 1.17
CA TRP A 195 16.29 -3.60 -0.04
C TRP A 195 17.05 -4.91 -0.21
N SER A 196 17.37 -5.35 -1.43
CA SER A 196 18.16 -6.58 -1.68
C SER A 196 19.64 -6.47 -1.29
N VAL A 197 20.10 -5.30 -0.90
CA VAL A 197 21.41 -5.03 -0.32
C VAL A 197 21.20 -4.56 1.12
N SER A 198 22.11 -4.92 2.04
CA SER A 198 22.06 -4.47 3.43
C SER A 198 22.47 -3.02 3.56
N THR A 199 21.83 -2.26 4.43
CA THR A 199 22.38 -0.99 4.92
C THR A 199 23.48 -1.24 5.95
N SER A 200 24.20 -0.22 6.39
CA SER A 200 25.17 -0.32 7.50
C SER A 200 24.51 -0.71 8.82
N TRP A 201 23.17 -0.48 8.96
CA TRP A 201 22.43 -0.59 10.21
C TRP A 201 21.32 -1.66 10.21
N ALA A 202 21.01 -2.27 9.05
CA ALA A 202 20.01 -3.34 8.91
C ALA A 202 20.45 -4.38 7.87
N GLY A 203 20.29 -5.66 8.19
CA GLY A 203 20.58 -6.76 7.27
C GLY A 203 19.44 -7.02 6.30
N SER A 204 19.77 -7.43 5.07
CA SER A 204 18.84 -7.79 3.99
C SER A 204 18.78 -9.29 3.76
N SER A 205 17.63 -9.80 3.36
CA SER A 205 17.42 -11.17 2.89
C SER A 205 18.06 -11.45 1.52
N GLY A 206 18.27 -10.42 0.71
CA GLY A 206 18.93 -10.50 -0.61
C GLY A 206 20.44 -10.48 -0.57
N ASP A 207 21.05 -10.10 0.54
CA ASP A 207 22.48 -9.99 0.74
C ASP A 207 23.00 -11.14 1.60
N GLN A 208 23.78 -12.07 1.01
CA GLN A 208 24.28 -13.24 1.72
C GLN A 208 25.07 -12.87 3.00
N ALA A 209 25.88 -11.82 2.97
CA ALA A 209 26.61 -11.35 4.15
C ALA A 209 25.69 -10.66 5.17
N GLY A 210 24.57 -10.09 4.69
CA GLY A 210 23.59 -9.39 5.50
C GLY A 210 22.56 -10.29 6.15
N GLN A 211 22.36 -11.52 5.66
CA GLN A 211 21.33 -12.44 6.18
C GLN A 211 21.48 -12.75 7.68
N MET A 212 22.70 -12.74 8.20
CA MET A 212 23.00 -12.97 9.61
C MET A 212 23.04 -11.69 10.46
N ARG A 213 22.87 -10.51 9.83
CA ARG A 213 22.88 -9.22 10.53
C ARG A 213 21.47 -8.81 10.90
N GLY A 214 21.33 -8.18 12.06
CA GLY A 214 20.13 -7.53 12.53
C GLY A 214 20.24 -6.00 12.49
N LEU A 215 19.41 -5.34 13.30
CA LEU A 215 19.54 -3.92 13.58
C LEU A 215 20.74 -3.66 14.49
N ASN A 216 21.54 -2.64 14.17
CA ASN A 216 22.45 -2.06 15.15
C ASN A 216 21.72 -0.97 15.98
N GLU A 217 22.44 -0.30 16.89
CA GLU A 217 21.84 0.73 17.77
C GLU A 217 21.28 1.95 16.99
N PHE A 218 21.87 2.27 15.84
CA PHE A 218 21.31 3.31 14.96
C PHE A 218 19.98 2.82 14.35
N GLY A 219 19.94 1.59 13.85
CA GLY A 219 18.74 0.98 13.28
C GLY A 219 17.59 0.95 14.28
N LYS A 220 17.82 0.59 15.54
CA LYS A 220 16.79 0.64 16.59
C LYS A 220 16.25 2.07 16.79
N ARG A 221 17.14 3.08 16.80
CA ARG A 221 16.70 4.49 16.88
C ARG A 221 15.88 4.91 15.68
N VAL A 222 16.19 4.42 14.46
CA VAL A 222 15.37 4.65 13.26
C VAL A 222 13.97 4.08 13.44
N ILE A 223 13.82 2.84 13.95
CA ILE A 223 12.51 2.23 14.21
C ILE A 223 11.71 3.05 15.23
N HIS A 224 12.35 3.47 16.34
CA HIS A 224 11.69 4.33 17.33
C HIS A 224 11.24 5.67 16.73
N GLU A 225 12.06 6.28 15.87
CA GLU A 225 11.72 7.53 15.20
C GLU A 225 10.56 7.36 14.23
N MET A 226 10.53 6.28 13.45
CA MET A 226 9.39 5.95 12.59
C MET A 226 8.10 5.80 13.41
N ASN A 227 8.15 5.09 14.55
CA ASN A 227 7.01 4.94 15.44
C ASN A 227 6.55 6.30 16.03
N ARG A 228 7.50 7.17 16.43
CA ARG A 228 7.20 8.50 16.93
C ARG A 228 6.49 9.38 15.91
N LEU A 229 6.89 9.29 14.65
CA LEU A 229 6.33 10.07 13.56
C LEU A 229 4.99 9.54 13.05
N GLY A 230 4.63 8.29 13.35
CA GLY A 230 3.49 7.63 12.72
C GLY A 230 3.81 7.12 11.31
N MET A 231 5.07 6.75 11.04
CA MET A 231 5.52 6.11 9.81
C MET A 231 5.52 4.59 10.00
N MET A 232 4.85 3.86 9.11
CA MET A 232 4.80 2.39 9.15
C MET A 232 6.18 1.77 8.89
N VAL A 233 6.56 0.78 9.70
CA VAL A 233 7.80 0.00 9.51
C VAL A 233 7.51 -1.16 8.59
N ASP A 234 8.16 -1.19 7.42
CA ASP A 234 8.03 -2.26 6.44
C ASP A 234 9.15 -3.30 6.65
N VAL A 235 8.77 -4.56 6.82
CA VAL A 235 9.70 -5.67 6.96
C VAL A 235 9.97 -6.43 5.67
N SER A 236 9.45 -5.96 4.54
CA SER A 236 9.84 -6.50 3.23
C SER A 236 11.34 -6.31 3.01
N HIS A 237 12.01 -7.28 2.38
CA HIS A 237 13.46 -7.31 2.11
C HIS A 237 14.39 -7.57 3.29
N VAL A 238 13.99 -7.33 4.53
CA VAL A 238 14.91 -7.47 5.67
C VAL A 238 15.31 -8.93 5.90
N SER A 239 16.48 -9.15 6.51
CA SER A 239 16.90 -10.48 6.95
C SER A 239 16.01 -11.00 8.07
N ASP A 240 15.98 -12.32 8.28
CA ASP A 240 15.22 -12.91 9.40
C ASP A 240 15.67 -12.33 10.75
N LYS A 241 16.97 -12.05 10.94
CA LYS A 241 17.47 -11.41 12.16
C LYS A 241 16.99 -9.98 12.31
N THR A 242 17.03 -9.18 11.24
CA THR A 242 16.51 -7.81 11.25
C THR A 242 14.99 -7.80 11.51
N PHE A 243 14.26 -8.77 10.94
CA PHE A 243 12.83 -8.93 11.21
C PHE A 243 12.54 -9.04 12.70
N TRP A 244 13.22 -9.98 13.39
CA TRP A 244 12.97 -10.17 14.81
C TRP A 244 13.40 -8.98 15.66
N ASP A 245 14.52 -8.34 15.32
CA ASP A 245 14.95 -7.11 16.00
C ASP A 245 13.91 -5.97 15.82
N ILE A 246 13.26 -5.88 14.65
CA ILE A 246 12.16 -4.92 14.42
C ILE A 246 10.95 -5.27 15.29
N ILE A 247 10.53 -6.54 15.32
CA ILE A 247 9.40 -6.98 16.16
C ILE A 247 9.63 -6.68 17.64
N GLU A 248 10.88 -6.80 18.12
CA GLU A 248 11.25 -6.49 19.51
C GLU A 248 11.32 -4.97 19.77
N THR A 249 11.63 -4.16 18.74
CA THR A 249 11.88 -2.72 18.89
C THR A 249 10.64 -1.89 18.64
N SER A 250 9.80 -2.29 17.68
CA SER A 250 8.64 -1.51 17.28
C SER A 250 7.53 -1.55 18.33
N THR A 251 6.98 -0.38 18.66
CA THR A 251 5.82 -0.22 19.54
C THR A 251 4.50 -0.04 18.76
N LYS A 252 4.58 -0.03 17.43
CA LYS A 252 3.45 0.10 16.51
C LYS A 252 3.36 -1.15 15.63
N PRO A 253 2.19 -1.42 15.03
CA PRO A 253 2.05 -2.48 14.03
C PRO A 253 3.09 -2.35 12.93
N VAL A 254 3.70 -3.47 12.54
CA VAL A 254 4.61 -3.54 11.39
C VAL A 254 3.90 -4.14 10.19
N ILE A 255 4.35 -3.81 8.99
CA ILE A 255 3.80 -4.31 7.74
C ILE A 255 4.86 -5.03 6.92
N ALA A 256 4.41 -5.96 6.07
CA ALA A 256 5.20 -6.41 4.93
C ALA A 256 4.48 -5.90 3.68
N THR A 257 5.02 -4.87 3.02
CA THR A 257 4.35 -4.22 1.89
C THR A 257 4.22 -5.11 0.67
N HIS A 258 5.16 -6.07 0.48
CA HIS A 258 5.18 -7.02 -0.64
C HIS A 258 5.99 -8.27 -0.30
N SER A 259 5.35 -9.25 0.36
CA SER A 259 5.97 -10.53 0.74
C SER A 259 4.95 -11.66 0.76
N ASN A 260 5.41 -12.89 0.56
CA ASN A 260 4.58 -14.09 0.49
C ASN A 260 4.94 -15.11 1.60
N ALA A 261 4.29 -16.28 1.62
CA ALA A 261 4.56 -17.34 2.56
C ALA A 261 5.72 -18.23 2.10
N ARG A 262 6.78 -18.35 2.92
CA ARG A 262 7.98 -19.14 2.61
C ARG A 262 7.69 -20.64 2.54
N SER A 263 6.72 -21.12 3.29
CA SER A 263 6.27 -22.52 3.25
C SER A 263 5.67 -22.95 1.91
N LEU A 264 5.17 -22.01 1.10
CA LEU A 264 4.64 -22.25 -0.24
C LEU A 264 5.66 -22.03 -1.36
N ALA A 265 6.61 -21.12 -1.15
CA ALA A 265 7.73 -20.88 -2.07
C ALA A 265 8.96 -20.51 -1.24
N ASP A 266 9.89 -21.44 -1.11
CA ASP A 266 11.07 -21.31 -0.25
C ASP A 266 12.11 -20.37 -0.88
N VAL A 267 11.90 -19.08 -0.68
CA VAL A 267 12.82 -18.01 -1.05
C VAL A 267 13.02 -17.07 0.14
N PRO A 268 14.23 -16.51 0.34
CA PRO A 268 14.52 -15.62 1.48
C PRO A 268 13.64 -14.38 1.58
N ARG A 269 13.04 -13.95 0.47
CA ARG A 269 12.12 -12.81 0.40
C ARG A 269 10.75 -13.08 1.02
N ASN A 270 10.38 -14.36 1.15
CA ASN A 270 9.12 -14.76 1.74
C ASN A 270 9.26 -14.91 3.25
N LEU A 271 8.15 -14.70 3.95
CA LEU A 271 8.05 -14.78 5.42
C LEU A 271 7.82 -16.22 5.88
N THR A 272 8.46 -16.61 6.97
CA THR A 272 8.12 -17.88 7.66
C THR A 272 6.75 -17.77 8.31
N ASP A 273 6.16 -18.94 8.64
CA ASP A 273 4.87 -19.01 9.34
C ASP A 273 4.91 -18.29 10.70
N GLU A 274 6.06 -18.34 11.39
CA GLU A 274 6.27 -17.65 12.66
C GLU A 274 6.35 -16.13 12.49
N GLN A 275 6.97 -15.64 11.41
CA GLN A 275 7.03 -14.23 11.08
C GLN A 275 5.63 -13.68 10.73
N ILE A 276 4.86 -14.41 9.91
CA ILE A 276 3.47 -14.07 9.59
C ILE A 276 2.62 -13.94 10.86
N LYS A 277 2.71 -14.93 11.76
CA LYS A 277 2.01 -14.89 13.05
C LYS A 277 2.48 -13.74 13.94
N ALA A 278 3.77 -13.37 13.89
CA ALA A 278 4.30 -12.27 14.68
C ALA A 278 3.76 -10.91 14.20
N ILE A 279 3.71 -10.68 12.88
CA ILE A 279 3.09 -9.49 12.28
C ILE A 279 1.63 -9.38 12.72
N ALA A 280 0.86 -10.47 12.56
CA ALA A 280 -0.56 -10.49 12.94
C ALA A 280 -0.80 -10.23 14.43
N ARG A 281 -0.01 -10.83 15.33
CA ARG A 281 -0.11 -10.58 16.77
C ARG A 281 0.15 -9.13 17.14
N GLY A 282 1.02 -8.45 16.38
CA GLY A 282 1.26 -7.00 16.52
C GLY A 282 0.20 -6.12 15.85
N GLY A 283 -0.87 -6.69 15.30
CA GLY A 283 -1.92 -5.95 14.59
C GLY A 283 -1.53 -5.51 13.18
N GLY A 284 -0.42 -6.01 12.64
CA GLY A 284 0.10 -5.68 11.32
C GLY A 284 -0.59 -6.43 10.18
N VAL A 285 -0.03 -6.26 8.96
CA VAL A 285 -0.55 -6.84 7.71
C VAL A 285 0.58 -7.34 6.84
N VAL A 286 0.37 -8.47 6.19
CA VAL A 286 1.22 -9.02 5.13
C VAL A 286 0.53 -8.80 3.79
N CYS A 287 1.11 -7.96 2.94
CA CYS A 287 0.61 -7.70 1.60
C CYS A 287 1.25 -8.68 0.62
N VAL A 288 0.40 -9.47 -0.03
CA VAL A 288 0.84 -10.53 -0.94
C VAL A 288 1.37 -9.92 -2.24
N VAL A 289 2.60 -10.30 -2.62
CA VAL A 289 3.26 -9.84 -3.83
C VAL A 289 2.93 -10.74 -5.02
N PHE A 290 2.86 -10.14 -6.22
CA PHE A 290 2.44 -10.83 -7.43
C PHE A 290 3.61 -11.42 -8.25
N TYR A 291 4.84 -11.23 -7.79
CA TYR A 291 6.02 -11.73 -8.51
C TYR A 291 6.09 -13.25 -8.53
N PRO A 292 6.09 -13.90 -9.73
CA PRO A 292 6.09 -15.37 -9.85
C PRO A 292 7.22 -16.07 -9.11
N GLU A 293 8.39 -15.44 -8.96
CA GLU A 293 9.52 -16.02 -8.22
C GLU A 293 9.21 -16.25 -6.75
N PHE A 294 8.34 -15.40 -6.17
CA PHE A 294 7.95 -15.49 -4.76
C PHE A 294 6.63 -16.26 -4.56
N LEU A 295 5.96 -16.60 -5.66
CA LEU A 295 4.71 -17.34 -5.66
C LEU A 295 4.93 -18.84 -5.89
N GLU A 296 5.83 -19.23 -6.82
CA GLU A 296 5.88 -20.58 -7.35
C GLU A 296 7.20 -21.29 -7.03
N PRO A 297 7.16 -22.46 -6.37
CA PRO A 297 8.36 -23.27 -6.13
C PRO A 297 9.10 -23.61 -7.42
N GLY A 298 10.42 -23.44 -7.40
CA GLY A 298 11.28 -23.76 -8.55
C GLY A 298 11.32 -22.68 -9.65
N TRP A 299 10.45 -21.68 -9.63
CA TRP A 299 10.46 -20.60 -10.63
C TRP A 299 11.78 -19.85 -10.64
N ARG A 300 12.35 -19.55 -9.48
CA ARG A 300 13.68 -18.94 -9.33
C ARG A 300 14.79 -19.76 -10.01
N LYS A 301 14.78 -21.08 -9.82
CA LYS A 301 15.75 -21.97 -10.46
C LYS A 301 15.61 -21.95 -11.98
N ARG A 302 14.36 -22.01 -12.51
CA ARG A 302 14.09 -21.93 -13.94
C ARG A 302 14.48 -20.57 -14.51
N ARG A 303 14.20 -19.48 -13.81
CA ARG A 303 14.61 -18.13 -14.19
C ARG A 303 16.13 -18.04 -14.37
N ALA A 304 16.91 -18.55 -13.43
CA ALA A 304 18.37 -18.52 -13.54
C ALA A 304 18.87 -19.26 -14.79
N GLN A 305 18.22 -20.35 -15.19
CA GLN A 305 18.53 -21.05 -16.45
C GLN A 305 18.17 -20.19 -17.68
N VAL A 306 16.96 -19.61 -17.69
CA VAL A 306 16.51 -18.73 -18.78
C VAL A 306 17.41 -17.51 -18.89
N ASP A 307 17.78 -16.88 -17.77
CA ASP A 307 18.70 -15.73 -17.73
C ASP A 307 20.04 -16.06 -18.41
N ALA A 308 20.59 -17.24 -18.14
CA ALA A 308 21.83 -17.69 -18.79
C ALA A 308 21.62 -17.92 -20.29
N GLU A 309 20.49 -18.49 -20.72
CA GLU A 309 20.15 -18.72 -22.12
C GLU A 309 19.98 -17.40 -22.91
N ILE A 310 19.36 -16.38 -22.29
CA ILE A 310 19.04 -15.10 -22.95
C ILE A 310 20.11 -14.01 -22.74
N ALA A 311 21.14 -14.25 -21.94
CA ALA A 311 22.19 -13.27 -21.66
C ALA A 311 22.75 -12.57 -22.91
N PRO A 312 23.03 -13.28 -24.05
CA PRO A 312 23.49 -12.61 -25.27
C PRO A 312 22.46 -11.65 -25.87
N LEU A 313 21.15 -11.97 -25.79
CA LEU A 313 20.07 -11.10 -26.29
C LEU A 313 19.95 -9.85 -25.44
N VAL A 314 20.05 -10.00 -24.12
CA VAL A 314 20.00 -8.91 -23.16
C VAL A 314 21.18 -7.95 -23.35
N GLU A 315 22.38 -8.50 -23.54
CA GLU A 315 23.58 -7.72 -23.84
C GLU A 315 23.47 -6.98 -25.19
N GLN A 316 22.99 -7.66 -26.23
CA GLN A 316 22.75 -7.05 -27.53
C GLN A 316 21.80 -5.86 -27.42
N ALA A 317 20.68 -6.01 -26.71
CA ALA A 317 19.73 -4.93 -26.48
C ALA A 317 20.36 -3.74 -25.75
N SER A 318 21.17 -4.02 -24.71
CA SER A 318 21.91 -2.99 -23.97
C SER A 318 22.88 -2.23 -24.84
N ASN A 319 23.60 -2.93 -25.75
CA ASN A 319 24.62 -2.35 -26.63
C ASN A 319 24.01 -1.59 -27.80
N ALA A 320 22.82 -2.00 -28.25
CA ALA A 320 22.06 -1.31 -29.30
C ALA A 320 21.47 0.03 -28.80
N GLU A 321 21.15 0.12 -27.50
CA GLU A 321 20.64 1.34 -26.90
C GLU A 321 21.80 2.33 -26.65
N LYS A 322 21.74 3.50 -27.32
CA LYS A 322 22.76 4.56 -27.22
C LYS A 322 22.47 5.60 -26.14
N GLY A 323 21.37 5.42 -25.41
CA GLY A 323 20.91 6.35 -24.41
C GLY A 323 21.61 6.23 -23.05
N THR A 324 20.94 6.75 -22.03
CA THR A 324 21.39 6.74 -20.63
C THR A 324 21.46 5.32 -20.04
N ALA A 325 22.03 5.18 -18.86
CA ALA A 325 22.05 3.92 -18.10
C ALA A 325 20.61 3.41 -17.86
N ALA A 326 19.67 4.31 -17.53
CA ALA A 326 18.25 3.98 -17.36
C ALA A 326 17.61 3.45 -18.65
N GLN A 327 17.88 4.06 -19.80
CA GLN A 327 17.38 3.59 -21.09
C GLN A 327 17.96 2.21 -21.48
N LYS A 328 19.24 1.98 -21.19
CA LYS A 328 19.87 0.67 -21.37
C LYS A 328 19.27 -0.39 -20.45
N LYS A 329 18.99 -0.02 -19.19
CA LYS A 329 18.28 -0.91 -18.24
C LYS A 329 16.91 -1.28 -18.80
N LEU A 330 16.14 -0.30 -19.24
CA LEU A 330 14.81 -0.52 -19.82
C LEU A 330 14.86 -1.44 -21.06
N ALA A 331 15.85 -1.27 -21.96
CA ALA A 331 16.02 -2.15 -23.10
C ALA A 331 16.28 -3.60 -22.67
N ARG A 332 17.13 -3.82 -21.66
CA ARG A 332 17.37 -5.15 -21.08
C ARG A 332 16.11 -5.76 -20.47
N ASP A 333 15.37 -4.96 -19.70
CA ASP A 333 14.18 -5.43 -18.98
C ASP A 333 13.03 -5.79 -19.95
N ARG A 334 12.89 -5.06 -21.05
CA ARG A 334 11.95 -5.41 -22.14
C ARG A 334 12.28 -6.76 -22.79
N VAL A 335 13.56 -7.03 -23.05
CA VAL A 335 13.99 -8.34 -23.57
C VAL A 335 13.70 -9.44 -22.56
N ARG A 336 14.04 -9.23 -21.27
CA ARG A 336 13.76 -10.22 -20.23
C ARG A 336 12.26 -10.51 -20.12
N ALA A 337 11.43 -9.48 -20.05
CA ALA A 337 9.98 -9.65 -19.96
C ALA A 337 9.42 -10.47 -21.15
N ALA A 338 9.84 -10.15 -22.38
CA ALA A 338 9.41 -10.88 -23.57
C ALA A 338 9.87 -12.35 -23.56
N GLU A 339 11.11 -12.60 -23.15
CA GLU A 339 11.65 -13.96 -23.11
C GLU A 339 11.11 -14.79 -21.93
N TYR A 340 10.81 -14.16 -20.79
CA TYR A 340 10.14 -14.83 -19.67
C TYR A 340 8.72 -15.25 -20.05
N LEU A 341 7.97 -14.39 -20.72
CA LEU A 341 6.65 -14.74 -21.22
C LEU A 341 6.66 -15.99 -22.13
N ARG A 342 7.75 -16.17 -22.89
CA ARG A 342 7.90 -17.32 -23.83
C ARG A 342 8.45 -18.58 -23.20
N ARG A 343 9.33 -18.47 -22.18
CA ARG A 343 10.17 -19.58 -21.68
C ARG A 343 9.90 -20.00 -20.27
N MET A 344 9.24 -19.12 -19.47
CA MET A 344 8.91 -19.43 -18.11
C MET A 344 7.56 -20.14 -18.02
N PRO A 345 7.38 -21.05 -17.05
CA PRO A 345 6.06 -21.60 -16.80
C PRO A 345 5.12 -20.49 -16.35
N PRO A 346 3.89 -20.44 -16.89
CA PRO A 346 2.92 -19.45 -16.47
C PRO A 346 2.54 -19.68 -15.00
N VAL A 347 2.46 -18.59 -14.24
CA VAL A 347 1.88 -18.56 -12.91
C VAL A 347 0.56 -17.81 -13.01
N THR A 348 -0.47 -18.28 -12.34
CA THR A 348 -1.80 -17.68 -12.39
C THR A 348 -2.14 -16.99 -11.07
N LEU A 349 -3.15 -16.14 -11.10
CA LEU A 349 -3.78 -15.49 -9.94
C LEU A 349 -4.14 -16.50 -8.83
N ALA A 350 -4.49 -17.73 -9.18
CA ALA A 350 -4.78 -18.76 -8.20
C ALA A 350 -3.61 -18.97 -7.21
N ARG A 351 -2.36 -18.81 -7.65
CA ARG A 351 -1.19 -18.92 -6.74
C ARG A 351 -1.11 -17.75 -5.76
N ILE A 352 -1.50 -16.54 -6.16
CA ILE A 352 -1.64 -15.40 -5.24
C ILE A 352 -2.64 -15.78 -4.15
N CYS A 353 -3.80 -16.28 -4.54
CA CYS A 353 -4.84 -16.70 -3.60
C CYS A 353 -4.42 -17.88 -2.71
N ASP A 354 -3.55 -18.79 -3.18
CA ASP A 354 -3.00 -19.84 -2.32
C ASP A 354 -2.15 -19.26 -1.17
N HIS A 355 -1.37 -18.20 -1.44
CA HIS A 355 -0.63 -17.49 -0.40
C HIS A 355 -1.57 -16.72 0.55
N ILE A 356 -2.62 -16.09 0.02
CA ILE A 356 -3.68 -15.45 0.84
C ILE A 356 -4.33 -16.50 1.75
N ASP A 357 -4.78 -17.64 1.23
CA ASP A 357 -5.40 -18.71 2.00
C ASP A 357 -4.48 -19.21 3.12
N HIS A 358 -3.18 -19.37 2.83
CA HIS A 358 -2.20 -19.79 3.82
C HIS A 358 -2.05 -18.78 4.95
N ILE A 359 -1.90 -17.50 4.62
CA ILE A 359 -1.78 -16.42 5.61
C ILE A 359 -3.06 -16.32 6.45
N VAL A 360 -4.23 -16.36 5.81
CA VAL A 360 -5.54 -16.35 6.51
C VAL A 360 -5.67 -17.52 7.45
N LYS A 361 -5.27 -18.71 7.03
CA LYS A 361 -5.27 -19.91 7.88
C LYS A 361 -4.38 -19.79 9.11
N LEU A 362 -3.23 -19.10 8.99
CA LEU A 362 -2.26 -18.94 10.08
C LEU A 362 -2.61 -17.80 11.03
N ALA A 363 -3.14 -16.70 10.50
CA ALA A 363 -3.16 -15.42 11.16
C ALA A 363 -4.52 -14.71 11.11
N GLY A 364 -5.49 -15.24 10.37
CA GLY A 364 -6.80 -14.62 10.17
C GLY A 364 -6.81 -13.63 9.02
N VAL A 365 -8.01 -13.32 8.55
CA VAL A 365 -8.23 -12.43 7.39
C VAL A 365 -7.76 -10.99 7.65
N ASP A 366 -7.73 -10.55 8.90
CA ASP A 366 -7.29 -9.22 9.31
C ASP A 366 -5.78 -8.97 9.11
N ALA A 367 -5.02 -10.02 8.81
CA ALA A 367 -3.57 -9.96 8.60
C ALA A 367 -3.15 -9.91 7.12
N VAL A 368 -4.06 -9.77 6.17
CA VAL A 368 -3.78 -9.85 4.73
C VAL A 368 -4.09 -8.54 4.01
N GLY A 369 -3.21 -8.16 3.08
CA GLY A 369 -3.39 -7.09 2.11
C GLY A 369 -2.80 -7.47 0.75
N ILE A 370 -2.75 -6.52 -0.17
CA ILE A 370 -2.11 -6.66 -1.48
C ILE A 370 -0.98 -5.65 -1.66
N GLY A 371 0.10 -6.08 -2.32
CA GLY A 371 1.24 -5.24 -2.66
C GLY A 371 1.92 -5.80 -3.89
N SER A 372 1.47 -5.35 -5.06
CA SER A 372 1.68 -6.03 -6.34
C SER A 372 3.13 -6.15 -6.78
N ASP A 373 3.95 -5.18 -6.45
CA ASP A 373 5.31 -4.99 -6.99
C ASP A 373 5.29 -4.69 -8.51
N PHE A 374 4.17 -4.13 -8.99
CA PHE A 374 4.03 -3.72 -10.38
C PHE A 374 5.08 -2.67 -10.77
N ASP A 375 5.51 -2.72 -12.01
CA ASP A 375 6.61 -1.93 -12.58
C ASP A 375 8.01 -2.23 -11.98
N GLY A 376 8.13 -2.96 -10.85
CA GLY A 376 9.38 -3.47 -10.28
C GLY A 376 9.75 -4.89 -10.75
N ILE A 377 8.80 -5.64 -11.29
CA ILE A 377 8.94 -7.04 -11.70
C ILE A 377 8.88 -7.23 -13.21
N GLN A 378 9.65 -8.20 -13.73
CA GLN A 378 9.72 -8.49 -15.18
C GLN A 378 8.74 -9.58 -15.61
N ALA A 379 8.03 -10.21 -14.68
CA ALA A 379 7.01 -11.21 -14.95
C ALA A 379 5.86 -11.04 -13.96
N VAL A 380 4.66 -11.25 -14.46
CA VAL A 380 3.40 -11.15 -13.71
C VAL A 380 2.58 -12.42 -13.93
N PRO A 381 1.58 -12.71 -13.09
CA PRO A 381 0.63 -13.78 -13.35
C PRO A 381 -0.07 -13.57 -14.68
N SER A 382 -0.32 -14.67 -15.41
CA SER A 382 -0.82 -14.62 -16.79
C SER A 382 -2.26 -14.09 -16.93
N ASP A 383 -3.00 -14.07 -15.84
CA ASP A 383 -4.41 -13.63 -15.73
C ASP A 383 -4.58 -12.42 -14.77
N LEU A 384 -3.45 -11.80 -14.37
CA LEU A 384 -3.39 -10.54 -13.64
C LEU A 384 -2.15 -9.75 -14.12
N THR A 385 -2.27 -9.14 -15.30
CA THR A 385 -1.15 -8.55 -16.03
C THR A 385 -0.96 -7.06 -15.75
N SER A 386 -1.93 -6.44 -15.13
CA SER A 386 -1.90 -5.02 -14.75
C SER A 386 -2.93 -4.74 -13.66
N VAL A 387 -2.92 -3.52 -13.12
CA VAL A 387 -3.93 -3.09 -12.13
C VAL A 387 -5.36 -3.17 -12.67
N ALA A 388 -5.57 -3.17 -14.00
CA ALA A 388 -6.90 -3.33 -14.60
C ALA A 388 -7.53 -4.71 -14.33
N ASP A 389 -6.71 -5.71 -14.02
CA ASP A 389 -7.15 -7.09 -13.80
C ASP A 389 -7.48 -7.39 -12.32
N LEU A 390 -7.36 -6.41 -11.40
CA LEU A 390 -7.62 -6.60 -9.96
C LEU A 390 -9.03 -7.14 -9.64
N PRO A 391 -10.11 -6.84 -10.40
CA PRO A 391 -11.40 -7.49 -10.19
C PRO A 391 -11.37 -9.02 -10.29
N ASN A 392 -10.40 -9.61 -11.03
CA ASN A 392 -10.21 -11.06 -11.10
C ASN A 392 -9.79 -11.64 -9.73
N LEU A 393 -9.01 -10.89 -8.94
CA LEU A 393 -8.64 -11.29 -7.58
C LEU A 393 -9.88 -11.39 -6.69
N THR A 394 -10.76 -10.39 -6.74
CA THR A 394 -12.04 -10.41 -6.02
C THR A 394 -12.91 -11.60 -6.43
N ALA A 395 -13.02 -11.86 -7.73
CA ALA A 395 -13.79 -13.00 -8.23
C ALA A 395 -13.25 -14.34 -7.72
N GLU A 396 -11.92 -14.52 -7.69
CA GLU A 396 -11.29 -15.74 -7.21
C GLU A 396 -11.44 -15.89 -5.69
N LEU A 397 -11.30 -14.81 -4.90
CA LEU A 397 -11.52 -14.84 -3.45
C LEU A 397 -12.96 -15.25 -3.12
N LEU A 398 -13.96 -14.67 -3.78
CA LEU A 398 -15.37 -15.04 -3.61
C LEU A 398 -15.61 -16.51 -4.02
N ARG A 399 -15.01 -16.98 -5.13
CA ARG A 399 -15.08 -18.38 -5.56
C ARG A 399 -14.48 -19.35 -4.52
N ARG A 400 -13.47 -18.90 -3.76
CA ARG A 400 -12.86 -19.67 -2.65
C ARG A 400 -13.68 -19.61 -1.35
N GLY A 401 -14.77 -18.85 -1.32
CA GLY A 401 -15.70 -18.78 -0.19
C GLY A 401 -15.43 -17.66 0.80
N TYR A 402 -14.59 -16.69 0.46
CA TYR A 402 -14.45 -15.45 1.23
C TYR A 402 -15.77 -14.66 1.17
N SER A 403 -16.18 -14.09 2.31
CA SER A 403 -17.31 -13.18 2.34
C SER A 403 -16.99 -11.82 1.72
N GLU A 404 -18.00 -11.02 1.34
CA GLU A 404 -17.78 -9.62 0.92
C GLU A 404 -16.93 -8.85 1.94
N THR A 405 -17.22 -9.03 3.23
CA THR A 405 -16.46 -8.36 4.31
C THR A 405 -15.00 -8.80 4.36
N ASP A 406 -14.70 -10.09 4.11
CA ASP A 406 -13.32 -10.57 4.04
C ASP A 406 -12.60 -9.98 2.84
N VAL A 407 -13.27 -9.90 1.69
CA VAL A 407 -12.74 -9.29 0.48
C VAL A 407 -12.44 -7.80 0.71
N ASP A 408 -13.38 -7.03 1.30
CA ASP A 408 -13.17 -5.62 1.65
C ASP A 408 -11.93 -5.43 2.55
N LYS A 409 -11.74 -6.31 3.54
CA LYS A 409 -10.57 -6.29 4.41
C LYS A 409 -9.27 -6.52 3.64
N ILE A 410 -9.21 -7.56 2.79
CA ILE A 410 -8.03 -7.94 2.01
C ILE A 410 -7.68 -6.84 1.00
N LEU A 411 -8.66 -6.25 0.33
CA LEU A 411 -8.42 -5.26 -0.72
C LEU A 411 -7.89 -3.92 -0.19
N GLY A 412 -8.21 -3.53 1.05
CA GLY A 412 -7.71 -2.28 1.59
C GLY A 412 -8.09 -1.99 3.04
N GLY A 413 -9.18 -2.59 3.55
CA GLY A 413 -9.67 -2.34 4.90
C GLY A 413 -8.63 -2.59 5.99
N ASN A 414 -7.81 -3.65 5.84
CA ASN A 414 -6.73 -3.97 6.77
C ASN A 414 -5.60 -2.93 6.74
N ILE A 415 -5.28 -2.39 5.58
CA ILE A 415 -4.28 -1.33 5.41
C ILE A 415 -4.75 -0.04 6.07
N LEU A 416 -6.00 0.36 5.82
CA LEU A 416 -6.60 1.53 6.46
C LEU A 416 -6.55 1.41 8.00
N ARG A 417 -6.90 0.24 8.54
CA ARG A 417 -6.82 -0.04 9.97
C ARG A 417 -5.39 0.12 10.52
N VAL A 418 -4.40 -0.42 9.83
CA VAL A 418 -2.98 -0.32 10.26
C VAL A 418 -2.52 1.13 10.19
N MET A 419 -2.82 1.86 9.13
CA MET A 419 -2.51 3.29 9.02
C MET A 419 -3.11 4.07 10.17
N GLU A 420 -4.42 3.91 10.42
CA GLU A 420 -5.12 4.57 11.54
C GLU A 420 -4.49 4.26 12.90
N GLU A 421 -3.98 3.03 13.11
CA GLU A 421 -3.33 2.65 14.37
C GLU A 421 -1.93 3.25 14.51
N VAL A 422 -1.18 3.30 13.40
CA VAL A 422 0.18 3.88 13.40
C VAL A 422 0.14 5.40 13.50
N GLU A 423 -0.86 6.06 12.92
CA GLU A 423 -1.08 7.51 12.96
C GLU A 423 -1.46 8.03 14.36
N LYS A 424 -1.96 7.18 15.27
CA LYS A 424 -2.27 7.58 16.66
C LYS A 424 -0.97 7.94 17.41
N HIS A 425 -0.90 9.14 17.93
CA HIS A 425 0.20 9.68 18.75
C HIS A 425 0.05 9.33 20.23
#